data_66e247218c602c61ba1383f766c1b084
#
_entry.id   66e247218c602c61ba1383f766c1b084
#
_cell.length_a   1.000
_cell.length_b   1.000
_cell.length_c   1.000
_cell.angle_alpha   90.00
_cell.angle_beta   90.00
_cell.angle_gamma   90.00
#
_symmetry.space_group_name_H-M   'P 1'
#
loop_
_entity.id
_entity.type
_entity.pdbx_description
1 polymer ?
#
loop_
_entity_poly.entity_id
_entity_poly.type
_entity_poly.pdbx_seq_one_letter_code
_entity_poly.pdbx_strand_id
1 'polypeptide(L)'
;CIRDRFYMPHSRHTEIRREDVLRVPGLEVIAESPQSGVCMVMARGGREIYVTGHAEYSPYTLDTEYRRDLEKGLPIDMPVNYYCHNVPEEGPLVTWRAHGNLLFSNWLNYYVYQETPYDINSIR
;
A
#
# COMPACT_ATOMS: atom_id res chain seq x y z
N CYS A 1 -6.29 17.97 -4.92
CA CYS A 1 -5.46 17.82 -6.11
C CYS A 1 -5.15 16.35 -6.36
N ILE A 2 -5.22 15.90 -7.62
CA ILE A 2 -4.95 14.51 -8.01
C ILE A 2 -3.53 14.06 -7.61
N ARG A 3 -2.60 14.98 -7.52
CA ARG A 3 -1.19 14.70 -7.17
C ARG A 3 -0.95 14.38 -5.69
N ASP A 4 -1.89 14.71 -4.82
CA ASP A 4 -1.74 14.54 -3.37
C ASP A 4 -2.42 13.26 -2.85
N ARG A 5 -3.03 12.49 -3.75
CA ARG A 5 -3.74 11.26 -3.42
C ARG A 5 -3.27 10.11 -4.29
N PHE A 6 -3.08 8.96 -3.67
CA PHE A 6 -2.91 7.72 -4.39
C PHE A 6 -3.86 6.66 -3.81
N TYR A 7 -4.15 5.65 -4.61
CA TYR A 7 -5.03 4.56 -4.22
C TYR A 7 -4.20 3.29 -4.06
N MET A 8 -4.55 2.51 -3.04
CA MET A 8 -3.94 1.22 -2.76
C MET A 8 -4.95 0.34 -2.04
N PRO A 9 -5.18 -0.92 -2.49
CA PRO A 9 -6.03 -1.85 -1.78
C PRO A 9 -5.47 -2.16 -0.39
N HIS A 10 -6.34 -2.30 0.58
CA HIS A 10 -6.02 -2.75 1.92
C HIS A 10 -6.88 -3.96 2.27
N SER A 11 -6.24 -5.03 2.75
CA SER A 11 -6.89 -6.24 3.26
C SER A 11 -6.19 -6.65 4.54
N ARG A 12 -6.77 -6.29 5.68
CA ARG A 12 -6.19 -6.61 6.99
C ARG A 12 -7.23 -6.57 8.09
N HIS A 13 -7.06 -7.42 9.09
CA HIS A 13 -7.89 -7.47 10.30
C HIS A 13 -7.25 -6.72 11.48
N THR A 14 -6.05 -6.18 11.32
CA THR A 14 -5.29 -5.43 12.32
C THR A 14 -4.81 -4.12 11.74
N GLU A 15 -4.54 -3.15 12.58
CA GLU A 15 -3.95 -1.88 12.17
C GLU A 15 -2.64 -1.59 12.91
N ILE A 16 -1.81 -0.77 12.29
CA ILE A 16 -0.66 -0.14 12.92
C ILE A 16 -1.07 1.30 13.24
N ARG A 17 -1.07 1.64 14.52
CA ARG A 17 -1.46 2.98 14.95
C ARG A 17 -0.33 3.98 14.67
N ARG A 18 -0.72 5.17 14.23
CA ARG A 18 0.22 6.27 13.98
C ARG A 18 1.10 6.57 15.21
N GLU A 19 0.49 6.59 16.39
CA GLU A 19 1.20 6.88 17.64
C GLU A 19 2.28 5.84 17.94
N ASP A 20 2.05 4.59 17.60
CA ASP A 20 3.03 3.51 17.86
C ASP A 20 4.21 3.62 16.89
N VAL A 21 3.97 4.00 15.62
CA VAL A 21 5.04 4.30 14.66
C VAL A 21 5.90 5.46 15.16
N LEU A 22 5.27 6.55 15.58
CA LEU A 22 5.97 7.77 16.02
C LEU A 22 6.76 7.61 17.32
N ARG A 23 6.48 6.58 18.12
CA ARG A 23 7.30 6.23 19.30
C ARG A 23 8.64 5.59 18.95
N VAL A 24 8.79 5.07 17.74
CA VAL A 24 10.03 4.43 17.30
C VAL A 24 10.91 5.47 16.63
N PRO A 25 12.07 5.83 17.22
CA PRO A 25 12.97 6.81 16.60
C PRO A 25 13.41 6.38 15.20
N GLY A 26 13.37 7.32 14.26
CA GLY A 26 13.82 7.09 12.88
C GLY A 26 12.76 6.48 11.96
N LEU A 27 11.52 6.27 12.43
CA LEU A 27 10.39 5.97 11.57
C LEU A 27 9.61 7.24 11.21
N GLU A 28 9.24 7.35 9.94
CA GLU A 28 8.42 8.44 9.40
C GLU A 28 7.17 7.87 8.73
N VAL A 29 5.99 8.38 9.10
CA VAL A 29 4.76 8.08 8.35
C VAL A 29 4.73 8.93 7.10
N ILE A 30 4.86 8.31 5.92
CA ILE A 30 4.87 9.01 4.63
C ILE A 30 3.53 8.96 3.89
N ALA A 31 2.65 8.04 4.28
CA ALA A 31 1.28 8.00 3.76
C ALA A 31 0.32 7.36 4.77
N GLU A 32 -0.84 7.99 4.90
CA GLU A 32 -1.93 7.51 5.73
C GLU A 32 -3.29 7.97 5.19
N SER A 33 -4.36 7.34 5.64
CA SER A 33 -5.72 7.69 5.29
C SER A 33 -6.62 7.62 6.53
N PRO A 34 -7.66 8.48 6.61
CA PRO A 34 -8.65 8.37 7.68
C PRO A 34 -9.41 7.04 7.70
N GLN A 35 -9.55 6.38 6.55
CA GLN A 35 -10.28 5.11 6.42
C GLN A 35 -9.40 3.89 6.70
N SER A 36 -8.16 3.90 6.23
CA SER A 36 -7.28 2.72 6.29
C SER A 36 -6.07 2.88 7.23
N GLY A 37 -5.97 4.01 7.93
CA GLY A 37 -4.85 4.26 8.85
C GLY A 37 -3.52 4.41 8.12
N VAL A 38 -2.42 4.05 8.79
CA VAL A 38 -1.06 4.12 8.25
C VAL A 38 -0.91 3.16 7.08
N CYS A 39 -0.48 3.69 5.94
CA CYS A 39 -0.26 2.96 4.70
C CYS A 39 1.23 2.73 4.42
N MET A 40 2.05 3.76 4.58
CA MET A 40 3.48 3.65 4.34
C MET A 40 4.29 4.33 5.44
N VAL A 41 5.36 3.66 5.84
CA VAL A 41 6.35 4.14 6.80
C VAL A 41 7.72 4.01 6.18
N MET A 42 8.57 5.02 6.40
CA MET A 42 9.94 5.06 5.92
C MET A 42 10.91 5.02 7.11
N ALA A 43 12.06 4.38 6.90
CA ALA A 43 13.18 4.41 7.84
C ALA A 43 14.50 4.58 7.11
N ARG A 44 15.53 4.99 7.85
CA ARG A 44 16.91 5.12 7.38
C ARG A 44 17.05 5.94 6.09
N GLY A 45 16.31 7.06 5.99
CA GLY A 45 16.36 7.93 4.83
C GLY A 45 15.91 7.27 3.53
N GLY A 46 14.93 6.36 3.59
CA GLY A 46 14.37 5.68 2.42
C GLY A 46 15.00 4.32 2.08
N ARG A 47 16.00 3.88 2.85
CA ARG A 47 16.57 2.53 2.66
C ARG A 47 15.62 1.41 3.08
N GLU A 48 14.66 1.73 3.92
CA GLU A 48 13.62 0.81 4.36
C GLU A 48 12.25 1.47 4.15
N ILE A 49 11.39 0.82 3.39
CA ILE A 49 10.01 1.25 3.16
C ILE A 49 9.10 0.10 3.58
N TYR A 50 8.21 0.39 4.51
CA TYR A 50 7.20 -0.54 5.00
C TYR A 50 5.84 -0.14 4.43
N VAL A 51 5.21 -1.01 3.67
CA VAL A 51 3.92 -0.78 3.02
C VAL A 51 2.92 -1.77 3.59
N THR A 52 1.79 -1.26 4.10
CA THR A 52 0.73 -2.09 4.70
C THR A 52 -0.42 -2.37 3.73
N GLY A 53 -0.44 -1.69 2.58
CA GLY A 53 -1.39 -1.93 1.51
C GLY A 53 -0.80 -2.80 0.40
N HIS A 54 -1.64 -3.18 -0.55
CA HIS A 54 -1.34 -4.16 -1.59
C HIS A 54 -1.39 -3.54 -2.99
N ALA A 55 -0.34 -2.82 -3.37
CA ALA A 55 -0.24 -2.23 -4.71
C ALA A 55 -0.14 -3.29 -5.83
N GLU A 56 0.29 -4.50 -5.47
CA GLU A 56 0.46 -5.65 -6.37
C GLU A 56 -0.85 -6.40 -6.68
N TYR A 57 -1.92 -6.14 -5.96
CA TYR A 57 -3.18 -6.88 -6.13
C TYR A 57 -3.69 -6.83 -7.58
N SER A 58 -4.13 -8.01 -8.07
CA SER A 58 -4.92 -8.07 -9.29
C SER A 58 -6.29 -7.40 -9.08
N PRO A 59 -7.01 -7.06 -10.16
CA PRO A 59 -8.30 -6.39 -10.04
C PRO A 59 -9.29 -7.08 -9.08
N TYR A 60 -9.28 -8.40 -9.02
CA TYR A 60 -10.26 -9.20 -8.28
C TYR A 60 -9.73 -9.84 -6.99
N THR A 61 -8.47 -9.62 -6.62
CA THR A 61 -7.90 -10.26 -5.41
C THR A 61 -8.69 -9.89 -4.16
N LEU A 62 -8.91 -8.59 -3.93
CA LEU A 62 -9.66 -8.14 -2.76
C LEU A 62 -11.15 -8.56 -2.79
N ASP A 63 -11.78 -8.61 -3.98
CA ASP A 63 -13.14 -9.14 -4.14
C ASP A 63 -13.22 -10.62 -3.74
N THR A 64 -12.23 -11.41 -4.16
CA THR A 64 -12.14 -12.84 -3.81
C THR A 64 -11.98 -13.02 -2.29
N GLU A 65 -11.14 -12.22 -1.65
CA GLU A 65 -10.95 -12.25 -0.20
C GLU A 65 -12.22 -11.86 0.54
N TYR A 66 -12.88 -10.79 0.12
CA TYR A 66 -14.12 -10.32 0.70
C TYR A 66 -15.23 -11.36 0.60
N ARG A 67 -15.46 -11.95 -0.58
CA ARG A 67 -16.48 -12.99 -0.78
C ARG A 67 -16.18 -14.26 0.01
N ARG A 68 -14.92 -14.69 0.03
CA ARG A 68 -14.47 -15.83 0.86
C ARG A 68 -14.78 -15.63 2.34
N ASP A 69 -14.56 -14.44 2.85
CA ASP A 69 -14.73 -14.16 4.27
C ASP A 69 -16.21 -13.98 4.63
N LEU A 70 -17.04 -13.46 3.71
CA LEU A 70 -18.49 -13.49 3.83
C LEU A 70 -19.05 -14.94 3.87
N GLU A 71 -18.58 -15.82 2.98
CA GLU A 71 -18.98 -17.23 2.96
C GLU A 71 -18.64 -17.97 4.25
N LYS A 72 -17.55 -17.55 4.91
CA LYS A 72 -17.17 -18.06 6.23
C LYS A 72 -17.95 -17.46 7.39
N GLY A 73 -18.84 -16.50 7.13
CA GLY A 73 -19.63 -15.81 8.16
C GLY A 73 -18.79 -14.89 9.04
N LEU A 74 -17.66 -14.40 8.57
CA LEU A 74 -16.83 -13.47 9.32
C LEU A 74 -17.49 -12.08 9.34
N PRO A 75 -17.41 -11.36 10.46
CA PRO A 75 -17.89 -9.98 10.57
C PRO A 75 -16.93 -9.02 9.86
N ILE A 76 -17.11 -8.87 8.55
CA ILE A 76 -16.28 -7.99 7.72
C ILE A 76 -17.14 -6.94 7.03
N ASP A 77 -16.56 -5.77 6.83
CA ASP A 77 -17.18 -4.69 6.09
C ASP A 77 -16.83 -4.78 4.61
N MET A 78 -17.73 -4.26 3.77
CA MET A 78 -17.47 -4.12 2.35
C MET A 78 -16.29 -3.17 2.11
N PRO A 79 -15.34 -3.52 1.22
CA PRO A 79 -14.20 -2.66 0.88
C PRO A 79 -14.67 -1.28 0.36
N VAL A 80 -14.28 -0.23 1.07
CA VAL A 80 -14.65 1.16 0.75
C VAL A 80 -13.90 1.63 -0.50
N ASN A 81 -14.60 2.30 -1.42
CA ASN A 81 -14.02 2.86 -2.67
C ASN A 81 -13.35 1.83 -3.59
N TYR A 82 -13.68 0.56 -3.43
CA TYR A 82 -13.11 -0.51 -4.24
C TYR A 82 -14.01 -0.90 -5.41
N TYR A 83 -15.29 -1.01 -5.18
CA TYR A 83 -16.26 -1.31 -6.25
C TYR A 83 -16.73 -0.04 -6.96
N CYS A 84 -17.09 -0.17 -8.24
CA CYS A 84 -17.78 0.89 -8.96
C CYS A 84 -19.05 1.27 -8.19
N HIS A 85 -19.24 2.57 -7.94
CA HIS A 85 -20.35 3.13 -7.14
C HIS A 85 -20.58 2.45 -5.76
N ASN A 86 -19.57 1.76 -5.23
CA ASN A 86 -19.67 0.89 -4.05
C ASN A 86 -20.71 -0.25 -4.19
N VAL A 87 -20.91 -0.76 -5.41
CA VAL A 87 -21.79 -1.87 -5.73
C VAL A 87 -20.96 -3.08 -6.16
N PRO A 88 -20.91 -4.18 -5.37
CA PRO A 88 -20.08 -5.35 -5.68
C PRO A 88 -20.37 -5.99 -7.04
N GLU A 89 -21.62 -5.94 -7.49
CA GLU A 89 -22.08 -6.49 -8.77
C GLU A 89 -21.53 -5.74 -9.98
N GLU A 90 -21.15 -4.46 -9.79
CA GLU A 90 -20.54 -3.64 -10.86
C GLU A 90 -19.03 -3.88 -10.99
N GLY A 91 -18.46 -4.66 -10.08
CA GLY A 91 -17.06 -5.04 -10.10
C GLY A 91 -16.10 -3.95 -9.58
N PRO A 92 -14.79 -4.27 -9.50
CA PRO A 92 -13.79 -3.39 -8.92
C PRO A 92 -13.44 -2.20 -9.80
N LEU A 93 -13.34 -1.02 -9.16
CA LEU A 93 -12.79 0.20 -9.76
C LEU A 93 -11.27 0.18 -9.62
N VAL A 94 -10.57 -0.26 -10.67
CA VAL A 94 -9.11 -0.47 -10.66
C VAL A 94 -8.37 0.86 -10.82
N THR A 95 -8.08 1.54 -9.72
CA THR A 95 -7.45 2.87 -9.71
C THR A 95 -5.99 2.88 -9.21
N TRP A 96 -5.49 1.76 -8.69
CA TRP A 96 -4.19 1.72 -7.99
C TRP A 96 -2.99 1.27 -8.82
N ARG A 97 -3.18 0.68 -10.01
CA ARG A 97 -2.07 0.08 -10.79
C ARG A 97 -1.00 1.09 -11.19
N ALA A 98 -1.42 2.27 -11.68
CA ALA A 98 -0.48 3.33 -12.03
C ALA A 98 0.26 3.86 -10.80
N HIS A 99 -0.44 3.97 -9.67
CA HIS A 99 0.15 4.39 -8.40
C HIS A 99 1.13 3.36 -7.86
N GLY A 100 0.82 2.06 -7.94
CA GLY A 100 1.73 0.98 -7.56
C GLY A 100 3.00 0.99 -8.40
N ASN A 101 2.88 1.08 -9.73
CA ASN A 101 4.03 1.17 -10.62
C ASN A 101 4.90 2.39 -10.31
N LEU A 102 4.29 3.55 -10.05
CA LEU A 102 5.02 4.76 -9.71
C LEU A 102 5.74 4.63 -8.37
N LEU A 103 5.10 4.04 -7.36
CA LEU A 103 5.70 3.78 -6.06
C LEU A 103 6.98 2.94 -6.18
N PHE A 104 6.89 1.79 -6.83
CA PHE A 104 8.04 0.89 -7.01
C PHE A 104 9.13 1.51 -7.88
N SER A 105 8.77 2.18 -8.98
CA SER A 105 9.73 2.84 -9.86
C SER A 105 10.47 3.98 -9.14
N ASN A 106 9.76 4.77 -8.37
CA ASN A 106 10.37 5.85 -7.59
C ASN A 106 11.30 5.30 -6.52
N TRP A 107 10.90 4.27 -5.78
CA TRP A 107 11.75 3.67 -4.78
C TRP A 107 13.02 3.09 -5.39
N LEU A 108 12.91 2.32 -6.48
CA LEU A 108 14.06 1.77 -7.19
C LEU A 108 15.01 2.88 -7.69
N ASN A 109 14.46 3.90 -8.34
CA ASN A 109 15.27 4.95 -8.97
C ASN A 109 15.94 5.87 -7.94
N TYR A 110 15.21 6.31 -6.90
CA TYR A 110 15.72 7.34 -6.00
C TYR A 110 16.41 6.78 -4.76
N TYR A 111 16.10 5.57 -4.32
CA TYR A 111 16.66 4.99 -3.10
C TYR A 111 17.57 3.80 -3.39
N VAL A 112 17.19 2.89 -4.29
CA VAL A 112 18.01 1.70 -4.57
C VAL A 112 19.19 2.07 -5.47
N TYR A 113 18.93 2.64 -6.65
CA TYR A 113 20.00 2.91 -7.62
C TYR A 113 20.89 4.10 -7.25
N GLN A 114 20.36 5.14 -6.62
CA GLN A 114 21.12 6.34 -6.29
C GLN A 114 21.84 6.24 -4.94
N GLU A 115 21.30 5.53 -3.96
CA GLU A 115 21.82 5.46 -2.61
C GLU A 115 22.63 4.19 -2.31
N THR A 116 22.53 3.16 -3.15
CA THR A 116 23.30 1.92 -2.96
C THR A 116 24.69 2.11 -3.57
N PRO A 117 25.77 2.06 -2.77
CA PRO A 117 27.12 2.11 -3.28
C PRO A 117 27.40 0.87 -4.13
N TYR A 118 27.66 1.09 -5.40
CA TYR A 118 27.93 0.03 -6.36
C TYR A 118 29.20 0.32 -7.14
N ASP A 119 30.20 -0.56 -7.05
CA ASP A 119 31.42 -0.48 -7.84
C ASP A 119 31.36 -1.51 -8.99
N ILE A 120 31.16 -1.00 -10.21
CA ILE A 120 31.11 -1.82 -11.41
C ILE A 120 32.41 -2.60 -11.66
N ASN A 121 33.55 -2.12 -11.15
CA ASN A 121 34.85 -2.77 -11.29
C ASN A 121 35.05 -3.94 -10.33
N SER A 122 34.15 -4.10 -9.36
CA SER A 122 34.17 -5.20 -8.39
C SER A 122 33.49 -6.49 -8.90
N ILE A 123 32.84 -6.43 -10.07
CA ILE A 123 32.23 -7.60 -10.71
C ILE A 123 33.34 -8.47 -11.30
N ARG A 124 33.44 -9.71 -10.84
CA ARG A 124 34.31 -10.72 -11.39
C ARG A 124 33.52 -11.69 -12.24
#